data_d35fc6e9c24fc011ed160ceb96dbeb61
#
_entry.id   d35fc6e9c24fc011ed160ceb96dbeb61
#
_cell.length_a   1.000
_cell.length_b   1.000
_cell.length_c   1.000
_cell.angle_alpha   90.00
_cell.angle_beta   90.00
_cell.angle_gamma   90.00
#
_symmetry.space_group_name_H-M   'P 1'
#
loop_
_entity.id
_entity.type
_entity.pdbx_description
1 polymer ?
#
loop_
_entity_poly.entity_id
_entity_poly.type
_entity_poly.pdbx_seq_one_letter_code
_entity_poly.pdbx_strand_id
1 'polypeptide(L)'
;MFDIHIPASLEYDTANANLVVTELKKLHSLAGVPEWKEKARAEVQALHSILKPIEEKQAKVAQMLQQDQQEHAAKPFFAKLIDLRKEQKHRLAEQARLDREKAHIEALIERFESAIAFMPESAEDLQALIKESKQQKEELLSEKKAVSRKISSIRVEARQQTANTNYGNTGKGDRRRIRMNKESALRPQESQKEAIERQVRELDQTIDWLEKFE
;
A
#
# COMPACT_ATOMS: atom_id res chain seq x y z
N MET A 1 -3.15 13.21 -2.31
CA MET A 1 -3.00 13.21 -3.78
C MET A 1 -2.83 11.78 -4.24
N PHE A 2 -3.64 11.33 -5.20
CA PHE A 2 -3.55 9.95 -5.68
C PHE A 2 -2.20 9.71 -6.36
N ASP A 3 -1.34 8.94 -5.72
CA ASP A 3 -0.09 8.50 -6.33
C ASP A 3 -0.34 7.19 -7.08
N ILE A 4 -0.91 7.32 -8.30
CA ILE A 4 -1.11 6.19 -9.18
C ILE A 4 0.23 5.92 -9.87
N HIS A 5 1.01 5.01 -9.29
CA HIS A 5 2.26 4.56 -9.87
C HIS A 5 2.00 3.39 -10.82
N ILE A 6 2.38 3.55 -12.09
CA ILE A 6 2.28 2.51 -13.10
C ILE A 6 3.64 1.83 -13.20
N PRO A 7 3.76 0.54 -12.84
CA PRO A 7 5.03 -0.17 -12.92
C PRO A 7 5.50 -0.31 -14.37
N ALA A 8 6.75 0.04 -14.64
CA ALA A 8 7.36 -0.10 -15.97
C ALA A 8 7.51 -1.56 -16.44
N SER A 9 7.25 -2.53 -15.56
CA SER A 9 7.39 -3.96 -15.83
C SER A 9 6.13 -4.64 -16.37
N LEU A 10 5.04 -3.89 -16.57
CA LEU A 10 3.82 -4.42 -17.17
C LEU A 10 4.00 -4.62 -18.68
N GLU A 11 3.68 -5.81 -19.18
CA GLU A 11 3.72 -6.17 -20.61
C GLU A 11 2.53 -5.57 -21.40
N TYR A 12 1.93 -4.48 -20.94
CA TYR A 12 0.88 -3.80 -21.69
C TYR A 12 1.23 -2.33 -21.93
N ASP A 13 0.61 -1.73 -22.94
CA ASP A 13 0.80 -0.33 -23.26
C ASP A 13 0.24 0.56 -22.14
N THR A 14 1.12 1.08 -21.30
CA THR A 14 0.78 1.94 -20.18
C THR A 14 0.58 3.41 -20.59
N ALA A 15 0.65 3.74 -21.89
CA ALA A 15 0.59 5.10 -22.37
C ALA A 15 -0.75 5.76 -21.99
N ASN A 16 -1.87 5.06 -22.19
CA ASN A 16 -3.19 5.58 -21.85
C ASN A 16 -3.37 5.76 -20.34
N ALA A 17 -2.96 4.79 -19.53
CA ALA A 17 -3.01 4.90 -18.08
C ALA A 17 -2.17 6.09 -17.58
N ASN A 18 -0.97 6.28 -18.12
CA ASN A 18 -0.11 7.43 -17.83
C ASN A 18 -0.76 8.77 -18.23
N LEU A 19 -1.47 8.79 -19.37
CA LEU A 19 -2.20 9.98 -19.83
C LEU A 19 -3.32 10.32 -18.84
N VAL A 20 -4.15 9.36 -18.46
CA VAL A 20 -5.26 9.55 -17.51
C VAL A 20 -4.75 10.06 -16.16
N VAL A 21 -3.63 9.51 -15.65
CA VAL A 21 -2.98 9.98 -14.41
C VAL A 21 -2.44 11.41 -14.56
N THR A 22 -1.87 11.73 -15.72
CA THR A 22 -1.34 13.07 -15.99
C THR A 22 -2.47 14.11 -16.09
N GLU A 23 -3.59 13.76 -16.71
CA GLU A 23 -4.78 14.57 -16.78
C GLU A 23 -5.39 14.80 -15.40
N LEU A 24 -5.46 13.77 -14.54
CA LEU A 24 -5.91 13.90 -13.15
C LEU A 24 -5.10 14.96 -12.39
N LYS A 25 -3.78 14.95 -12.53
CA LYS A 25 -2.90 15.92 -11.87
C LYS A 25 -3.09 17.35 -12.35
N LYS A 26 -3.58 17.52 -13.58
CA LYS A 26 -3.85 18.83 -14.20
C LYS A 26 -5.30 19.29 -14.06
N LEU A 27 -6.14 18.44 -13.47
CA LEU A 27 -7.56 18.74 -13.31
C LEU A 27 -7.73 19.75 -12.17
N HIS A 28 -8.27 20.92 -12.49
CA HIS A 28 -8.52 22.02 -11.54
C HIS A 28 -9.91 22.64 -11.73
N SER A 29 -10.81 21.97 -12.45
CA SER A 29 -12.17 22.44 -12.68
C SER A 29 -13.17 21.31 -12.61
N LEU A 30 -14.29 21.55 -11.93
CA LEU A 30 -15.41 20.60 -11.85
C LEU A 30 -15.95 20.24 -13.25
N ALA A 31 -15.91 21.16 -14.20
CA ALA A 31 -16.36 20.91 -15.57
C ALA A 31 -15.55 19.82 -16.29
N GLY A 32 -14.29 19.61 -15.93
CA GLY A 32 -13.44 18.58 -16.50
C GLY A 32 -13.60 17.20 -15.86
N VAL A 33 -14.23 17.11 -14.69
CA VAL A 33 -14.36 15.85 -13.93
C VAL A 33 -15.13 14.78 -14.70
N PRO A 34 -16.29 15.05 -15.31
CA PRO A 34 -17.04 14.01 -16.04
C PRO A 34 -16.23 13.39 -17.18
N GLU A 35 -15.55 14.22 -17.99
CA GLU A 35 -14.73 13.74 -19.10
C GLU A 35 -13.56 12.89 -18.60
N TRP A 36 -12.90 13.32 -17.54
CA TRP A 36 -11.82 12.54 -16.92
C TRP A 36 -12.34 11.20 -16.36
N LYS A 37 -13.50 11.19 -15.69
CA LYS A 37 -14.12 9.95 -15.18
C LYS A 37 -14.44 8.96 -16.29
N GLU A 38 -14.91 9.43 -17.45
CA GLU A 38 -15.15 8.57 -18.61
C GLU A 38 -13.86 7.91 -19.11
N LYS A 39 -12.79 8.70 -19.26
CA LYS A 39 -11.48 8.19 -19.67
C LYS A 39 -10.93 7.18 -18.64
N ALA A 40 -11.05 7.47 -17.35
CA ALA A 40 -10.61 6.57 -16.29
C ALA A 40 -11.40 5.27 -16.27
N ARG A 41 -12.73 5.31 -16.47
CA ARG A 41 -13.57 4.11 -16.60
C ARG A 41 -13.21 3.27 -17.81
N ALA A 42 -12.92 3.91 -18.94
CA ALA A 42 -12.47 3.21 -20.16
C ALA A 42 -11.14 2.49 -19.90
N GLU A 43 -10.22 3.12 -19.15
CA GLU A 43 -8.95 2.51 -18.79
C GLU A 43 -9.14 1.32 -17.83
N VAL A 44 -10.03 1.42 -16.84
CA VAL A 44 -10.41 0.31 -15.96
C VAL A 44 -10.96 -0.87 -16.76
N GLN A 45 -11.81 -0.62 -17.77
CA GLN A 45 -12.31 -1.68 -18.66
C GLN A 45 -11.21 -2.32 -19.49
N ALA A 46 -10.25 -1.53 -19.98
CA ALA A 46 -9.08 -2.04 -20.71
C ALA A 46 -8.22 -2.93 -19.80
N LEU A 47 -7.98 -2.53 -18.55
CA LEU A 47 -7.25 -3.32 -17.55
C LEU A 47 -7.97 -4.64 -17.23
N HIS A 48 -9.28 -4.64 -17.07
CA HIS A 48 -10.06 -5.87 -16.91
C HIS A 48 -9.96 -6.81 -18.12
N SER A 49 -9.90 -6.24 -19.33
CA SER A 49 -9.73 -7.03 -20.56
C SER A 49 -8.36 -7.70 -20.63
N ILE A 50 -7.32 -7.08 -20.03
CA ILE A 50 -5.97 -7.65 -19.92
C ILE A 50 -5.91 -8.68 -18.80
N LEU A 51 -6.64 -8.48 -17.71
CA LEU A 51 -6.65 -9.37 -16.55
C LEU A 51 -7.16 -10.76 -16.91
N LYS A 52 -8.21 -10.85 -17.72
CA LYS A 52 -8.84 -12.10 -18.12
C LYS A 52 -7.89 -13.13 -18.76
N PRO A 53 -7.07 -12.82 -19.79
CA PRO A 53 -6.09 -13.76 -20.34
C PRO A 53 -4.98 -14.14 -19.35
N ILE A 54 -4.64 -13.31 -18.39
CA ILE A 54 -3.69 -13.64 -17.31
C ILE A 54 -4.30 -14.70 -16.40
N GLU A 55 -5.54 -14.55 -15.99
CA GLU A 55 -6.28 -15.53 -15.19
C GLU A 55 -6.43 -16.88 -15.91
N GLU A 56 -6.71 -16.85 -17.21
CA GLU A 56 -6.76 -18.07 -18.03
C GLU A 56 -5.40 -18.79 -18.09
N LYS A 57 -4.30 -18.03 -18.21
CA LYS A 57 -2.94 -18.59 -18.16
C LYS A 57 -2.62 -19.15 -16.79
N GLN A 58 -2.97 -18.44 -15.70
CA GLN A 58 -2.79 -18.94 -14.34
C GLN A 58 -3.52 -20.25 -14.11
N ALA A 59 -4.78 -20.35 -14.55
CA ALA A 59 -5.56 -21.58 -14.44
C ALA A 59 -4.89 -22.75 -15.19
N LYS A 60 -4.36 -22.52 -16.40
CA LYS A 60 -3.63 -23.53 -17.16
C LYS A 60 -2.34 -23.97 -16.47
N VAL A 61 -1.54 -23.02 -15.95
CA VAL A 61 -0.30 -23.34 -15.22
C VAL A 61 -0.60 -24.12 -13.94
N ALA A 62 -1.64 -23.72 -13.19
CA ALA A 62 -2.08 -24.43 -12.01
C ALA A 62 -2.52 -25.88 -12.31
N GLN A 63 -3.28 -26.08 -13.39
CA GLN A 63 -3.68 -27.40 -13.85
C GLN A 63 -2.47 -28.26 -14.23
N MET A 64 -1.49 -27.72 -14.97
CA MET A 64 -0.26 -28.42 -15.31
C MET A 64 0.55 -28.82 -14.06
N LEU A 65 0.65 -27.94 -13.07
CA LEU A 65 1.32 -28.23 -11.80
C LEU A 65 0.62 -29.35 -11.03
N GLN A 66 -0.71 -29.39 -11.05
CA GLN A 66 -1.49 -30.44 -10.44
C GLN A 66 -1.29 -31.79 -11.15
N GLN A 67 -1.25 -31.79 -12.47
CA GLN A 67 -0.95 -32.99 -13.27
C GLN A 67 0.47 -33.50 -12.98
N ASP A 68 1.46 -32.63 -12.94
CA ASP A 68 2.83 -32.99 -12.57
C ASP A 68 2.92 -33.65 -11.19
N GLN A 69 2.15 -33.16 -10.22
CA GLN A 69 2.10 -33.74 -8.87
C GLN A 69 1.51 -35.16 -8.90
N GLN A 70 0.45 -35.36 -9.68
CA GLN A 70 -0.20 -36.68 -9.84
C GLN A 70 0.72 -37.67 -10.56
N GLU A 71 1.36 -37.26 -11.65
CA GLU A 71 2.33 -38.09 -12.37
C GLU A 71 3.57 -38.40 -11.52
N HIS A 72 3.99 -37.43 -10.69
CA HIS A 72 5.09 -37.65 -9.77
C HIS A 72 4.78 -38.71 -8.71
N ALA A 73 3.53 -38.80 -8.27
CA ALA A 73 3.09 -39.81 -7.33
C ALA A 73 3.14 -41.22 -7.93
N ALA A 74 2.94 -41.35 -9.25
CA ALA A 74 2.82 -42.64 -9.95
C ALA A 74 4.15 -43.23 -10.47
N LYS A 75 5.28 -42.49 -10.54
CA LYS A 75 6.55 -42.96 -11.15
C LYS A 75 7.56 -43.54 -10.13
N PRO A 76 8.40 -44.53 -10.52
CA PRO A 76 9.44 -45.10 -9.66
C PRO A 76 10.53 -44.08 -9.33
N PHE A 77 11.13 -44.22 -8.14
CA PHE A 77 11.97 -43.25 -7.42
C PHE A 77 13.14 -42.63 -8.25
N PHE A 78 13.80 -43.39 -9.11
CA PHE A 78 14.99 -42.91 -9.86
C PHE A 78 14.70 -42.09 -11.11
N ALA A 79 13.55 -42.31 -11.77
CA ALA A 79 13.15 -41.53 -12.94
C ALA A 79 12.65 -40.10 -12.57
N LYS A 80 12.42 -39.86 -11.28
CA LYS A 80 11.80 -38.63 -10.73
C LYS A 80 12.77 -37.45 -10.57
N LEU A 81 14.08 -37.66 -10.66
CA LEU A 81 14.97 -36.73 -9.94
C LEU A 81 15.56 -35.58 -10.77
N ILE A 82 15.63 -35.62 -12.09
CA ILE A 82 16.42 -34.64 -12.84
C ILE A 82 15.58 -33.75 -13.77
N ASP A 83 14.71 -34.30 -14.61
CA ASP A 83 14.00 -33.50 -15.62
C ASP A 83 12.73 -32.81 -15.09
N LEU A 84 11.94 -33.53 -14.26
CA LEU A 84 10.73 -32.98 -13.64
C LEU A 84 10.98 -31.78 -12.72
N ARG A 85 12.13 -31.72 -12.05
CA ARG A 85 12.47 -30.58 -11.18
C ARG A 85 12.73 -29.29 -11.97
N LYS A 86 13.22 -29.37 -13.20
CA LYS A 86 13.46 -28.16 -14.03
C LYS A 86 12.15 -27.62 -14.57
N GLU A 87 11.29 -28.47 -15.12
CA GLU A 87 9.99 -28.06 -15.64
C GLU A 87 9.07 -27.53 -14.55
N GLN A 88 9.01 -28.22 -13.41
CA GLN A 88 8.24 -27.76 -12.26
C GLN A 88 8.73 -26.42 -11.71
N LYS A 89 10.06 -26.22 -11.64
CA LYS A 89 10.64 -24.91 -11.26
C LYS A 89 10.27 -23.83 -12.26
N HIS A 90 10.29 -24.12 -13.56
CA HIS A 90 9.91 -23.16 -14.59
C HIS A 90 8.43 -22.78 -14.47
N ARG A 91 7.53 -23.76 -14.29
CA ARG A 91 6.10 -23.52 -14.08
C ARG A 91 5.79 -22.73 -12.81
N LEU A 92 6.48 -23.04 -11.69
CA LEU A 92 6.37 -22.26 -10.45
C LEU A 92 6.87 -20.82 -10.64
N ALA A 93 7.94 -20.62 -11.38
CA ALA A 93 8.45 -19.28 -11.68
C ALA A 93 7.49 -18.49 -12.57
N GLU A 94 6.88 -19.17 -13.57
CA GLU A 94 5.85 -18.59 -14.42
C GLU A 94 4.58 -18.23 -13.63
N GLN A 95 4.12 -19.12 -12.74
CA GLN A 95 2.99 -18.83 -11.85
C GLN A 95 3.29 -17.60 -10.99
N ALA A 96 4.46 -17.54 -10.36
CA ALA A 96 4.86 -16.39 -9.53
C ALA A 96 5.01 -15.09 -10.34
N ARG A 97 5.31 -15.17 -11.64
CA ARG A 97 5.31 -14.02 -12.55
C ARG A 97 3.89 -13.55 -12.82
N LEU A 98 3.00 -14.46 -13.20
CA LEU A 98 1.60 -14.17 -13.49
C LEU A 98 0.86 -13.64 -12.24
N ASP A 99 1.15 -14.18 -11.06
CA ASP A 99 0.58 -13.71 -9.80
C ASP A 99 0.98 -12.26 -9.51
N ARG A 100 2.24 -11.90 -9.76
CA ARG A 100 2.72 -10.51 -9.61
C ARG A 100 2.09 -9.57 -10.63
N GLU A 101 2.00 -10.00 -11.88
CA GLU A 101 1.39 -9.23 -12.96
C GLU A 101 -0.08 -8.98 -12.68
N LYS A 102 -0.83 -10.01 -12.27
CA LYS A 102 -2.22 -9.91 -11.83
C LYS A 102 -2.37 -8.91 -10.68
N ALA A 103 -1.59 -9.07 -9.61
CA ALA A 103 -1.64 -8.19 -8.45
C ALA A 103 -1.36 -6.71 -8.80
N HIS A 104 -0.46 -6.45 -9.76
CA HIS A 104 -0.19 -5.10 -10.23
C HIS A 104 -1.38 -4.50 -10.99
N ILE A 105 -2.04 -5.27 -11.85
CA ILE A 105 -3.21 -4.80 -12.61
C ILE A 105 -4.39 -4.57 -11.67
N GLU A 106 -4.66 -5.50 -10.75
CA GLU A 106 -5.71 -5.35 -9.74
C GLU A 106 -5.48 -4.10 -8.87
N ALA A 107 -4.25 -3.85 -8.45
CA ALA A 107 -3.91 -2.65 -7.69
C ALA A 107 -4.09 -1.36 -8.51
N LEU A 108 -3.87 -1.38 -9.82
CA LEU A 108 -4.15 -0.24 -10.70
C LEU A 108 -5.64 0.01 -10.85
N ILE A 109 -6.43 -1.05 -11.07
CA ILE A 109 -7.89 -0.98 -11.14
C ILE A 109 -8.44 -0.35 -9.86
N GLU A 110 -8.06 -0.87 -8.70
CA GLU A 110 -8.50 -0.36 -7.39
C GLU A 110 -8.17 1.13 -7.21
N ARG A 111 -6.98 1.56 -7.64
CA ARG A 111 -6.57 2.96 -7.56
C ARG A 111 -7.39 3.86 -8.48
N PHE A 112 -7.66 3.43 -9.72
CA PHE A 112 -8.51 4.20 -10.62
C PHE A 112 -9.95 4.27 -10.12
N GLU A 113 -10.51 3.16 -9.64
CA GLU A 113 -11.86 3.13 -9.06
C GLU A 113 -11.95 4.03 -7.83
N SER A 114 -10.96 3.98 -6.95
CA SER A 114 -10.88 4.85 -5.78
C SER A 114 -10.78 6.33 -6.18
N ALA A 115 -9.99 6.65 -7.21
CA ALA A 115 -9.89 8.01 -7.73
C ALA A 115 -11.22 8.48 -8.37
N ILE A 116 -11.88 7.62 -9.16
CA ILE A 116 -13.19 7.92 -9.75
C ILE A 116 -14.24 8.21 -8.67
N ALA A 117 -14.26 7.38 -7.61
CA ALA A 117 -15.20 7.54 -6.50
C ALA A 117 -14.94 8.81 -5.68
N PHE A 118 -13.67 9.18 -5.53
CA PHE A 118 -13.27 10.36 -4.76
C PHE A 118 -13.56 11.68 -5.48
N MET A 119 -13.57 11.71 -6.81
CA MET A 119 -13.70 12.96 -7.57
C MET A 119 -15.09 13.58 -7.39
N PRO A 120 -15.18 14.86 -6.94
CA PRO A 120 -16.46 15.55 -6.74
C PRO A 120 -17.17 15.79 -8.08
N GLU A 121 -18.46 15.66 -8.11
CA GLU A 121 -19.29 15.93 -9.30
C GLU A 121 -20.00 17.29 -9.23
N SER A 122 -20.07 17.85 -8.02
CA SER A 122 -20.73 19.14 -7.77
C SER A 122 -19.90 19.99 -6.81
N ALA A 123 -20.20 21.29 -6.77
CA ALA A 123 -19.60 22.21 -5.81
C ALA A 123 -19.95 21.83 -4.35
N GLU A 124 -21.12 21.24 -4.13
CA GLU A 124 -21.55 20.75 -2.81
C GLU A 124 -20.71 19.55 -2.37
N ASP A 125 -20.49 18.58 -3.28
CA ASP A 125 -19.60 17.44 -3.02
C ASP A 125 -18.17 17.89 -2.73
N LEU A 126 -17.67 18.87 -3.50
CA LEU A 126 -16.33 19.43 -3.29
C LEU A 126 -16.21 20.03 -1.88
N GLN A 127 -17.18 20.82 -1.46
CA GLN A 127 -17.18 21.42 -0.12
C GLN A 127 -17.31 20.34 0.98
N ALA A 128 -18.12 19.32 0.76
CA ALA A 128 -18.26 18.20 1.69
C ALA A 128 -16.92 17.45 1.84
N LEU A 129 -16.23 17.14 0.74
CA LEU A 129 -14.92 16.47 0.75
C LEU A 129 -13.84 17.30 1.45
N ILE A 130 -13.80 18.61 1.19
CA ILE A 130 -12.87 19.52 1.89
C ILE A 130 -13.13 19.51 3.39
N LYS A 131 -14.40 19.59 3.79
CA LYS A 131 -14.80 19.57 5.21
C LYS A 131 -14.42 18.26 5.88
N GLU A 132 -14.72 17.13 5.23
CA GLU A 132 -14.37 15.80 5.73
C GLU A 132 -12.87 15.62 5.87
N SER A 133 -12.10 16.00 4.85
CA SER A 133 -10.63 15.93 4.87
C SER A 133 -10.04 16.79 6.00
N LYS A 134 -10.58 17.98 6.25
CA LYS A 134 -10.19 18.84 7.38
C LYS A 134 -10.52 18.20 8.73
N GLN A 135 -11.68 17.58 8.85
CA GLN A 135 -12.06 16.86 10.06
C GLN A 135 -11.14 15.68 10.34
N GLN A 136 -10.87 14.84 9.34
CA GLN A 136 -9.92 13.72 9.46
C GLN A 136 -8.52 14.20 9.87
N LYS A 137 -8.06 15.31 9.32
CA LYS A 137 -6.79 15.92 9.73
C LYS A 137 -6.79 16.33 11.21
N GLU A 138 -7.87 16.94 11.71
CA GLU A 138 -7.98 17.30 13.11
C GLU A 138 -7.97 16.09 14.04
N GLU A 139 -8.65 15.00 13.66
CA GLU A 139 -8.63 13.73 14.38
C GLU A 139 -7.22 13.14 14.46
N LEU A 140 -6.49 13.09 13.34
CA LEU A 140 -5.11 12.63 13.31
C LEU A 140 -4.16 13.51 14.13
N LEU A 141 -4.36 14.83 14.12
CA LEU A 141 -3.58 15.74 14.95
C LEU A 141 -3.85 15.53 16.46
N SER A 142 -5.09 15.19 16.81
CA SER A 142 -5.47 14.82 18.19
C SER A 142 -4.80 13.50 18.59
N GLU A 143 -4.81 12.49 17.71
CA GLU A 143 -4.12 11.22 17.92
C GLU A 143 -2.60 11.41 18.06
N LYS A 144 -1.99 12.23 17.20
CA LYS A 144 -0.56 12.61 17.31
C LYS A 144 -0.22 13.20 18.67
N LYS A 145 -1.10 14.08 19.21
CA LYS A 145 -0.93 14.65 20.56
C LYS A 145 -0.98 13.56 21.62
N ALA A 146 -1.91 12.61 21.52
CA ALA A 146 -2.02 11.50 22.46
C ALA A 146 -0.79 10.59 22.44
N VAL A 147 -0.30 10.21 21.25
CA VAL A 147 0.93 9.43 21.06
C VAL A 147 2.15 10.19 21.62
N SER A 148 2.25 11.49 21.38
CA SER A 148 3.33 12.33 21.90
C SER A 148 3.34 12.39 23.43
N ARG A 149 2.17 12.41 24.07
CA ARG A 149 2.04 12.32 25.54
C ARG A 149 2.53 10.96 26.06
N LYS A 150 2.15 9.85 25.40
CA LYS A 150 2.65 8.50 25.75
C LYS A 150 4.18 8.43 25.64
N ILE A 151 4.77 8.94 24.56
CA ILE A 151 6.23 9.02 24.40
C ILE A 151 6.86 9.80 25.55
N SER A 152 6.27 10.93 25.94
CA SER A 152 6.77 11.75 27.05
C SER A 152 6.68 11.01 28.39
N SER A 153 5.57 10.33 28.68
CA SER A 153 5.39 9.49 29.88
C SER A 153 6.46 8.41 29.98
N ILE A 154 6.68 7.63 28.91
CA ILE A 154 7.71 6.59 28.86
C ILE A 154 9.11 7.17 29.16
N ARG A 155 9.40 8.33 28.61
CA ARG A 155 10.68 9.02 28.85
C ARG A 155 10.84 9.47 30.29
N VAL A 156 9.78 9.99 30.90
CA VAL A 156 9.77 10.43 32.31
C VAL A 156 9.92 9.24 33.26
N GLU A 157 9.13 8.16 33.04
CA GLU A 157 9.20 6.95 33.86
C GLU A 157 10.59 6.31 33.79
N ALA A 158 11.19 6.22 32.63
CA ALA A 158 12.54 5.69 32.47
C ALA A 158 13.59 6.57 33.19
N ARG A 159 13.42 7.89 33.22
CA ARG A 159 14.29 8.79 33.97
C ARG A 159 14.15 8.58 35.49
N GLN A 160 12.92 8.47 35.99
CA GLN A 160 12.63 8.18 37.39
C GLN A 160 13.20 6.83 37.82
N GLN A 161 12.99 5.78 37.03
CA GLN A 161 13.57 4.45 37.29
C GLN A 161 15.10 4.50 37.32
N THR A 162 15.72 5.25 36.39
CA THR A 162 17.18 5.41 36.35
C THR A 162 17.71 6.18 37.56
N ALA A 163 16.98 7.20 38.00
CA ALA A 163 17.36 7.98 39.20
C ALA A 163 17.28 7.15 40.49
N ASN A 164 16.35 6.21 40.55
CA ASN A 164 16.15 5.33 41.71
C ASN A 164 17.09 4.10 41.72
N THR A 165 17.94 3.89 40.71
CA THR A 165 18.90 2.79 40.67
C THR A 165 20.15 3.11 41.53
N ASN A 166 20.56 2.18 42.40
CA ASN A 166 21.76 2.33 43.22
C ASN A 166 23.05 2.44 42.35
N TYR A 167 23.99 3.23 42.86
CA TYR A 167 25.32 3.35 42.28
C TYR A 167 26.20 2.17 42.70
N GLY A 168 26.45 1.23 41.74
CA GLY A 168 27.29 0.06 41.96
C GLY A 168 27.27 -0.91 40.77
N ASN A 169 27.97 -2.07 40.90
CA ASN A 169 28.02 -3.05 39.82
C ASN A 169 26.64 -3.63 39.46
N THR A 170 25.75 -3.81 40.43
CA THR A 170 24.35 -4.20 40.26
C THR A 170 23.54 -3.15 39.50
N GLY A 171 23.79 -1.84 39.79
CA GLY A 171 23.11 -0.73 39.13
C GLY A 171 23.44 -0.55 37.63
N LYS A 172 24.59 -1.06 37.15
CA LYS A 172 24.92 -1.03 35.72
C LYS A 172 24.01 -1.95 34.91
N GLY A 173 23.72 -3.14 35.42
CA GLY A 173 22.79 -4.10 34.80
C GLY A 173 21.37 -3.55 34.74
N ASP A 174 20.89 -2.97 35.82
CA ASP A 174 19.56 -2.38 35.91
C ASP A 174 19.37 -1.19 34.94
N ARG A 175 20.35 -0.29 34.85
CA ARG A 175 20.32 0.83 33.90
C ARG A 175 20.28 0.35 32.46
N ARG A 176 21.03 -0.72 32.11
CA ARG A 176 20.99 -1.31 30.78
C ARG A 176 19.60 -1.89 30.48
N ARG A 177 18.99 -2.59 31.44
CA ARG A 177 17.63 -3.13 31.32
C ARG A 177 16.59 -2.04 31.15
N ILE A 178 16.66 -0.96 31.96
CA ILE A 178 15.78 0.20 31.84
C ILE A 178 15.89 0.84 30.46
N ARG A 179 17.12 1.00 29.94
CA ARG A 179 17.34 1.54 28.60
C ARG A 179 16.71 0.66 27.52
N MET A 180 16.93 -0.66 27.57
CA MET A 180 16.36 -1.60 26.60
C MET A 180 14.83 -1.59 26.62
N ASN A 181 14.24 -1.59 27.83
CA ASN A 181 12.78 -1.53 28.01
C ASN A 181 12.22 -0.22 27.47
N LYS A 182 12.88 0.91 27.72
CA LYS A 182 12.52 2.22 27.19
C LYS A 182 12.55 2.21 25.66
N GLU A 183 13.64 1.74 25.05
CA GLU A 183 13.78 1.68 23.59
C GLU A 183 12.71 0.78 22.97
N SER A 184 12.45 -0.39 23.56
CA SER A 184 11.38 -1.30 23.13
C SER A 184 9.98 -0.67 23.22
N ALA A 185 9.70 0.10 24.27
CA ALA A 185 8.43 0.79 24.45
C ALA A 185 8.28 2.05 23.55
N LEU A 186 9.39 2.72 23.21
CA LEU A 186 9.36 3.93 22.39
C LEU A 186 9.19 3.62 20.90
N ARG A 187 9.88 2.60 20.36
CA ARG A 187 9.87 2.27 18.93
C ARG A 187 8.46 2.21 18.33
N PRO A 188 7.48 1.45 18.88
CA PRO A 188 6.14 1.39 18.30
C PRO A 188 5.43 2.74 18.33
N GLN A 189 5.62 3.55 19.38
CA GLN A 189 5.00 4.87 19.51
C GLN A 189 5.62 5.89 18.54
N GLU A 190 6.93 5.86 18.36
CA GLU A 190 7.62 6.71 17.38
C GLU A 190 7.23 6.34 15.96
N SER A 191 7.15 5.03 15.63
CA SER A 191 6.66 4.54 14.32
C SER A 191 5.21 4.95 14.07
N GLN A 192 4.32 4.84 15.08
CA GLN A 192 2.94 5.30 14.97
C GLN A 192 2.87 6.81 14.72
N LYS A 193 3.67 7.60 15.45
CA LYS A 193 3.73 9.05 15.26
C LYS A 193 4.17 9.42 13.84
N GLU A 194 5.20 8.76 13.31
CA GLU A 194 5.68 8.98 11.94
C GLU A 194 4.62 8.60 10.88
N ALA A 195 3.86 7.52 11.13
CA ALA A 195 2.76 7.14 10.26
C ALA A 195 1.66 8.21 10.23
N ILE A 196 1.25 8.72 11.40
CA ILE A 196 0.27 9.80 11.50
C ILE A 196 0.79 11.07 10.81
N GLU A 197 2.07 11.43 10.98
CA GLU A 197 2.66 12.60 10.32
C GLU A 197 2.68 12.47 8.79
N ARG A 198 2.82 11.27 8.25
CA ARG A 198 2.68 11.02 6.81
C ARG A 198 1.24 11.22 6.35
N GLN A 199 0.27 10.62 7.04
CA GLN A 199 -1.16 10.77 6.73
C GLN A 199 -1.62 12.24 6.79
N VAL A 200 -1.16 13.00 7.79
CA VAL A 200 -1.46 14.44 7.88
C VAL A 200 -0.91 15.19 6.67
N ARG A 201 0.33 14.91 6.24
CA ARG A 201 0.90 15.55 5.03
C ARG A 201 0.14 15.18 3.75
N GLU A 202 -0.30 13.94 3.63
CA GLU A 202 -1.11 13.49 2.50
C GLU A 202 -2.47 14.19 2.46
N LEU A 203 -3.12 14.34 3.63
CA LEU A 203 -4.37 15.11 3.74
C LEU A 203 -4.17 16.60 3.44
N ASP A 204 -3.07 17.21 3.89
CA ASP A 204 -2.75 18.61 3.55
C ASP A 204 -2.63 18.79 2.04
N GLN A 205 -1.90 17.90 1.36
CA GLN A 205 -1.77 17.94 -0.09
C GLN A 205 -3.12 17.74 -0.80
N THR A 206 -3.97 16.89 -0.25
CA THR A 206 -5.31 16.63 -0.79
C THR A 206 -6.21 17.85 -0.63
N ILE A 207 -6.21 18.47 0.55
CA ILE A 207 -6.97 19.69 0.83
C ILE A 207 -6.49 20.83 -0.09
N ASP A 208 -5.19 21.06 -0.15
CA ASP A 208 -4.59 22.11 -1.03
C ASP A 208 -4.93 21.91 -2.50
N TRP A 209 -5.08 20.66 -2.93
CA TRP A 209 -5.49 20.32 -4.29
C TRP A 209 -6.99 20.55 -4.50
N LEU A 210 -7.86 20.10 -3.56
CA LEU A 210 -9.30 20.32 -3.63
C LEU A 210 -9.66 21.81 -3.58
N GLU A 211 -8.95 22.61 -2.79
CA GLU A 211 -9.18 24.06 -2.69
C GLU A 211 -8.79 24.83 -3.96
N LYS A 212 -8.08 24.21 -4.90
CA LYS A 212 -7.75 24.80 -6.21
C LYS A 212 -8.77 24.48 -7.29
N PHE A 213 -9.79 23.66 -6.99
CA PHE A 213 -10.87 23.42 -7.93
C PHE A 213 -11.79 24.63 -8.02
N GLU A 214 -11.99 25.09 -9.25
CA GLU A 214 -12.94 26.16 -9.61
C GLU A 214 -14.26 25.59 -10.17
#